data_54294adb2e76de7743eeae3d1d5bbb15
#
_entry.id   54294adb2e76de7743eeae3d1d5bbb15
#
_cell.length_a   1.000
_cell.length_b   1.000
_cell.length_c   1.000
_cell.angle_alpha   90.00
_cell.angle_beta   90.00
_cell.angle_gamma   90.00
#
_symmetry.space_group_name_H-M   'P 1'
#
loop_
_entity.id
_entity.type
_entity.pdbx_description
1 polymer ?
#
loop_
_entity_poly.entity_id
_entity_poly.type
_entity_poly.pdbx_seq_one_letter_code
_entity_poly.pdbx_strand_id
1 'polypeptide(L)'
;CLSQQYQEELLKELPEVDALLGTGSWDRIWEAVTAVKTGKRACFMDDVSHLYDQNTSRVLTTPTYSAYVKIGEGCNNGCTFCIIPHVRGPLYSRTVESVTAEVRQLAAGGVKEINLIAQDTTSYGFDLAGKSLLPDLLRELVKIKGIEWIRLFYLYPHFFTDELTELIVKEDKICPYVDLPLQHISQSVLKRMNRRDSQADILKLIDKLTAHGRKLTLRSTFIV
;
A
#
# COMPACT_ATOMS: atom_id res chain seq x y z
N CYS A 1 -4.89 3.67 -12.95
CA CYS A 1 -3.53 3.64 -13.55
C CYS A 1 -3.55 3.69 -15.08
N LEU A 2 -4.45 2.93 -15.76
CA LEU A 2 -4.56 2.97 -17.21
C LEU A 2 -4.89 4.38 -17.71
N SER A 3 -5.90 5.02 -17.12
CA SER A 3 -6.29 6.39 -17.43
C SER A 3 -5.17 7.40 -17.19
N GLN A 4 -4.41 7.27 -16.10
CA GLN A 4 -3.28 8.14 -15.79
C GLN A 4 -2.14 8.00 -16.80
N GLN A 5 -1.92 6.79 -17.32
CA GLN A 5 -0.83 6.50 -18.23
C GLN A 5 -1.12 6.95 -19.67
N TYR A 6 -2.34 6.73 -20.16
CA TYR A 6 -2.69 6.89 -21.58
C TYR A 6 -3.66 8.04 -21.89
N GLN A 7 -4.17 8.70 -20.87
CA GLN A 7 -4.94 9.96 -20.94
C GLN A 7 -5.71 10.19 -22.27
N GLU A 8 -5.20 11.12 -23.09
CA GLU A 8 -5.82 11.52 -24.36
C GLU A 8 -5.88 10.40 -25.40
N GLU A 9 -4.92 9.48 -25.38
CA GLU A 9 -4.91 8.32 -26.28
C GLU A 9 -6.15 7.43 -26.03
N LEU A 10 -6.49 7.18 -24.76
CA LEU A 10 -7.70 6.45 -24.40
C LEU A 10 -8.98 7.14 -24.89
N LEU A 11 -9.06 8.46 -24.77
CA LEU A 11 -10.22 9.21 -25.27
C LEU A 11 -10.35 9.17 -26.79
N LYS A 12 -9.23 9.01 -27.47
CA LYS A 12 -9.19 8.92 -28.95
C LYS A 12 -9.53 7.52 -29.43
N GLU A 13 -8.92 6.50 -28.80
CA GLU A 13 -9.06 5.09 -29.23
C GLU A 13 -10.36 4.45 -28.73
N LEU A 14 -10.96 4.98 -27.66
CA LEU A 14 -12.18 4.51 -27.04
C LEU A 14 -13.27 5.60 -27.05
N PRO A 15 -13.91 5.84 -28.23
CA PRO A 15 -14.93 6.90 -28.34
C PRO A 15 -16.17 6.66 -27.48
N GLU A 16 -16.41 5.43 -27.04
CA GLU A 16 -17.49 5.04 -26.14
C GLU A 16 -17.26 5.43 -24.67
N VAL A 17 -16.02 5.85 -24.31
CA VAL A 17 -15.70 6.32 -22.97
C VAL A 17 -16.12 7.78 -22.80
N ASP A 18 -17.04 8.04 -21.92
CA ASP A 18 -17.56 9.40 -21.64
C ASP A 18 -16.67 10.20 -20.70
N ALA A 19 -16.00 9.56 -19.75
CA ALA A 19 -15.12 10.25 -18.80
C ALA A 19 -13.89 9.43 -18.40
N LEU A 20 -12.78 10.11 -18.16
CA LEU A 20 -11.56 9.56 -17.58
C LEU A 20 -11.18 10.30 -16.32
N LEU A 21 -10.81 9.54 -15.28
CA LEU A 21 -10.23 10.07 -14.05
C LEU A 21 -8.87 9.43 -13.81
N GLY A 22 -7.89 10.27 -13.50
CA GLY A 22 -6.55 9.87 -13.09
C GLY A 22 -6.53 9.27 -11.68
N THR A 23 -5.38 8.81 -11.28
CA THR A 23 -5.17 8.21 -9.95
C THR A 23 -5.27 9.24 -8.81
N GLY A 24 -5.08 10.53 -9.11
CA GLY A 24 -5.26 11.64 -8.18
C GLY A 24 -6.62 12.32 -8.22
N SER A 25 -7.51 11.92 -9.16
CA SER A 25 -8.77 12.64 -9.43
C SER A 25 -10.03 11.85 -9.10
N TRP A 26 -9.92 10.74 -8.38
CA TRP A 26 -11.07 9.86 -8.09
C TRP A 26 -12.16 10.56 -7.25
N ASP A 27 -11.81 11.54 -6.42
CA ASP A 27 -12.70 12.36 -5.62
C ASP A 27 -13.60 13.26 -6.49
N ARG A 28 -13.18 13.56 -7.73
CA ARG A 28 -13.92 14.34 -8.73
C ARG A 28 -14.92 13.52 -9.55
N ILE A 29 -15.19 12.26 -9.14
CA ILE A 29 -16.10 11.36 -9.88
C ILE A 29 -17.48 12.02 -10.10
N TRP A 30 -17.98 12.77 -9.11
CA TRP A 30 -19.27 13.42 -9.23
C TRP A 30 -19.29 14.58 -10.25
N GLU A 31 -18.16 15.30 -10.37
CA GLU A 31 -18.00 16.32 -11.42
C GLU A 31 -18.00 15.67 -12.82
N ALA A 32 -17.31 14.54 -12.97
CA ALA A 32 -17.28 13.78 -14.20
C ALA A 32 -18.68 13.30 -14.60
N VAL A 33 -19.43 12.70 -13.68
CA VAL A 33 -20.81 12.24 -13.91
C VAL A 33 -21.71 13.39 -14.31
N THR A 34 -21.54 14.55 -13.67
CA THR A 34 -22.36 15.75 -13.99
C THR A 34 -22.04 16.28 -15.39
N ALA A 35 -20.78 16.33 -15.78
CA ALA A 35 -20.37 16.73 -17.12
C ALA A 35 -20.98 15.79 -18.19
N VAL A 36 -20.87 14.47 -17.99
CA VAL A 36 -21.42 13.46 -18.91
C VAL A 36 -22.94 13.62 -19.05
N LYS A 37 -23.67 13.83 -17.95
CA LYS A 37 -25.13 14.09 -18.00
C LYS A 37 -25.51 15.31 -18.81
N THR A 38 -24.61 16.28 -18.97
CA THR A 38 -24.81 17.47 -19.83
C THR A 38 -24.29 17.28 -21.25
N GLY A 39 -23.94 16.05 -21.63
CA GLY A 39 -23.45 15.71 -22.97
C GLY A 39 -21.97 16.09 -23.23
N LYS A 40 -21.20 16.36 -22.18
CA LYS A 40 -19.77 16.71 -22.29
C LYS A 40 -18.90 15.52 -21.87
N ARG A 41 -17.87 15.24 -22.67
CA ARG A 41 -16.81 14.34 -22.22
C ARG A 41 -15.93 15.03 -21.15
N ALA A 42 -15.46 14.27 -20.18
CA ALA A 42 -14.67 14.79 -19.07
C ALA A 42 -13.34 14.03 -18.92
N CYS A 43 -12.26 14.76 -18.64
CA CYS A 43 -10.94 14.20 -18.37
C CYS A 43 -10.31 14.98 -17.22
N PHE A 44 -10.08 14.29 -16.08
CA PHE A 44 -9.44 14.87 -14.91
C PHE A 44 -8.20 14.07 -14.56
N MET A 45 -7.03 14.70 -14.64
CA MET A 45 -5.70 14.07 -14.48
C MET A 45 -4.88 14.84 -13.46
N ASP A 46 -5.41 14.99 -12.27
CA ASP A 46 -4.72 15.71 -11.21
C ASP A 46 -3.57 14.85 -10.64
N ASP A 47 -2.58 15.52 -10.07
CA ASP A 47 -1.50 14.86 -9.35
C ASP A 47 -2.03 14.12 -8.11
N VAL A 48 -1.35 13.04 -7.76
CA VAL A 48 -1.70 12.26 -6.57
C VAL A 48 -1.24 13.02 -5.33
N SER A 49 -2.03 13.98 -4.90
CA SER A 49 -1.81 14.81 -3.70
C SER A 49 -2.84 14.53 -2.61
N HIS A 50 -3.83 13.67 -2.91
CA HIS A 50 -4.93 13.39 -2.00
C HIS A 50 -4.93 11.94 -1.55
N LEU A 51 -4.97 11.73 -0.23
CA LEU A 51 -5.20 10.43 0.38
C LEU A 51 -6.56 10.40 1.06
N TYR A 52 -7.18 9.22 1.04
CA TYR A 52 -8.29 8.95 1.95
C TYR A 52 -7.83 9.17 3.39
N ASP A 53 -8.64 9.84 4.17
CA ASP A 53 -8.43 10.00 5.59
C ASP A 53 -9.60 9.38 6.38
N GLN A 54 -9.57 9.50 7.71
CA GLN A 54 -10.60 8.99 8.59
C GLN A 54 -11.98 9.67 8.43
N ASN A 55 -12.05 10.82 7.73
CA ASN A 55 -13.28 11.57 7.48
C ASN A 55 -13.91 11.21 6.14
N THR A 56 -13.18 10.52 5.29
CA THR A 56 -13.68 10.10 3.98
C THR A 56 -14.71 8.99 4.13
N SER A 57 -15.94 9.25 3.72
CA SER A 57 -17.00 8.25 3.75
C SER A 57 -16.66 7.05 2.88
N ARG A 58 -16.82 5.84 3.41
CA ARG A 58 -16.60 4.60 2.66
C ARG A 58 -17.70 3.59 2.90
N VAL A 59 -18.02 2.83 1.88
CA VAL A 59 -18.85 1.64 1.96
C VAL A 59 -17.93 0.41 1.97
N LEU A 60 -18.04 -0.41 3.01
CA LEU A 60 -17.31 -1.68 3.06
C LEU A 60 -17.99 -2.70 2.15
N THR A 61 -17.27 -3.17 1.14
CA THR A 61 -17.71 -4.24 0.24
C THR A 61 -17.02 -5.58 0.56
N THR A 62 -16.10 -5.57 1.53
CA THR A 62 -15.49 -6.76 2.12
C THR A 62 -16.47 -7.41 3.11
N PRO A 63 -16.20 -8.66 3.56
CA PRO A 63 -16.91 -9.20 4.71
C PRO A 63 -16.85 -8.25 5.90
N THR A 64 -17.92 -8.18 6.68
CA THR A 64 -18.09 -7.19 7.77
C THR A 64 -16.99 -7.23 8.83
N TYR A 65 -16.29 -8.36 8.95
CA TYR A 65 -15.21 -8.56 9.90
C TYR A 65 -13.82 -8.16 9.37
N SER A 66 -13.65 -7.82 8.09
CA SER A 66 -12.34 -7.53 7.50
C SER A 66 -12.36 -6.26 6.67
N ALA A 67 -11.36 -5.40 6.81
CA ALA A 67 -11.22 -4.16 6.05
C ALA A 67 -9.79 -3.90 5.60
N TYR A 68 -9.65 -3.35 4.39
CA TYR A 68 -8.37 -2.81 3.91
C TYR A 68 -8.23 -1.36 4.37
N VAL A 69 -7.05 -1.03 4.87
CA VAL A 69 -6.70 0.34 5.26
C VAL A 69 -5.45 0.77 4.49
N LYS A 70 -5.63 1.73 3.59
CA LYS A 70 -4.54 2.31 2.84
C LYS A 70 -3.79 3.28 3.75
N ILE A 71 -2.49 3.03 3.97
CA ILE A 71 -1.64 3.85 4.83
C ILE A 71 -0.75 4.82 4.06
N GLY A 72 -0.58 4.60 2.76
CA GLY A 72 0.18 5.47 1.86
C GLY A 72 -0.15 5.21 0.40
N GLU A 73 0.29 6.12 -0.45
CA GLU A 73 0.16 6.07 -1.90
C GLU A 73 1.50 6.39 -2.55
N GLY A 74 1.71 5.91 -3.79
CA GLY A 74 2.96 6.14 -4.51
C GLY A 74 4.15 5.33 -3.99
N CYS A 75 5.29 5.46 -4.63
CA CYS A 75 6.49 4.69 -4.29
C CYS A 75 7.76 5.38 -4.79
N ASN A 76 8.78 5.47 -3.92
CA ASN A 76 10.09 6.03 -4.26
C ASN A 76 11.11 4.96 -4.67
N ASN A 77 10.71 3.69 -4.80
CA ASN A 77 11.56 2.63 -5.31
C ASN A 77 11.65 2.74 -6.84
N GLY A 78 12.86 2.81 -7.37
CA GLY A 78 13.12 2.96 -8.80
C GLY A 78 13.22 1.63 -9.55
N CYS A 79 12.38 0.63 -9.25
CA CYS A 79 12.40 -0.68 -9.90
C CYS A 79 12.15 -0.52 -11.40
N THR A 80 13.04 -1.04 -12.26
CA THR A 80 13.04 -0.79 -13.72
C THR A 80 11.83 -1.35 -14.46
N PHE A 81 11.13 -2.31 -13.87
CA PHE A 81 9.93 -2.96 -14.44
C PHE A 81 8.63 -2.35 -13.93
N CYS A 82 8.69 -1.33 -13.06
CA CYS A 82 7.53 -0.83 -12.33
C CYS A 82 7.09 0.55 -12.83
N ILE A 83 5.82 0.68 -13.19
CA ILE A 83 5.23 1.94 -13.65
C ILE A 83 4.69 2.81 -12.49
N ILE A 84 4.63 2.29 -11.27
CA ILE A 84 3.98 2.96 -10.13
C ILE A 84 4.47 4.40 -9.90
N PRO A 85 5.77 4.71 -9.89
CA PRO A 85 6.21 6.10 -9.70
C PRO A 85 5.63 7.08 -10.71
N HIS A 86 5.38 6.64 -11.94
CA HIS A 86 4.78 7.49 -12.99
C HIS A 86 3.27 7.67 -12.85
N VAL A 87 2.56 6.60 -12.45
CA VAL A 87 1.09 6.63 -12.44
C VAL A 87 0.49 6.92 -11.06
N ARG A 88 1.29 6.82 -9.98
CA ARG A 88 0.85 7.08 -8.60
C ARG A 88 1.72 8.08 -7.86
N GLY A 89 2.76 8.60 -8.52
CA GLY A 89 3.66 9.59 -7.95
C GLY A 89 4.60 9.07 -6.86
N PRO A 90 5.28 10.00 -6.17
CA PRO A 90 6.16 9.70 -5.06
C PRO A 90 5.38 9.15 -3.86
N LEU A 91 6.11 8.59 -2.89
CA LEU A 91 5.52 8.15 -1.63
C LEU A 91 4.85 9.32 -0.91
N TYR A 92 3.61 9.11 -0.54
CA TYR A 92 2.81 10.01 0.27
C TYR A 92 2.09 9.21 1.35
N SER A 93 2.49 9.38 2.61
CA SER A 93 2.00 8.61 3.75
C SER A 93 0.92 9.36 4.52
N ARG A 94 -0.05 8.63 5.04
CA ARG A 94 -0.98 9.15 6.04
C ARG A 94 -0.28 9.24 7.39
N THR A 95 -0.70 10.18 8.24
CA THR A 95 -0.16 10.23 9.61
C THR A 95 -0.63 9.03 10.44
N VAL A 96 0.14 8.69 11.47
CA VAL A 96 -0.21 7.60 12.42
C VAL A 96 -1.57 7.84 13.05
N GLU A 97 -1.86 9.10 13.41
CA GLU A 97 -3.13 9.51 14.02
C GLU A 97 -4.31 9.28 13.07
N SER A 98 -4.16 9.66 11.79
CA SER A 98 -5.19 9.48 10.77
C SER A 98 -5.55 8.01 10.58
N VAL A 99 -4.52 7.14 10.42
CA VAL A 99 -4.73 5.70 10.25
C VAL A 99 -5.34 5.09 11.51
N THR A 100 -4.86 5.46 12.68
CA THR A 100 -5.35 4.96 13.96
C THR A 100 -6.82 5.36 14.21
N ALA A 101 -7.19 6.59 13.84
CA ALA A 101 -8.57 7.06 13.95
C ALA A 101 -9.51 6.24 13.06
N GLU A 102 -9.14 5.99 11.79
CA GLU A 102 -9.94 5.14 10.89
C GLU A 102 -10.08 3.72 11.43
N VAL A 103 -8.99 3.12 11.92
CA VAL A 103 -9.05 1.76 12.47
C VAL A 103 -9.94 1.68 13.72
N ARG A 104 -9.97 2.72 14.57
CA ARG A 104 -10.91 2.79 15.71
C ARG A 104 -12.37 2.85 15.24
N GLN A 105 -12.66 3.61 14.19
CA GLN A 105 -14.01 3.66 13.62
C GLN A 105 -14.43 2.30 13.03
N LEU A 106 -13.53 1.64 12.30
CA LEU A 106 -13.76 0.30 11.77
C LEU A 106 -14.00 -0.73 12.87
N ALA A 107 -13.20 -0.70 13.94
CA ALA A 107 -13.38 -1.56 15.11
C ALA A 107 -14.73 -1.34 15.81
N ALA A 108 -15.16 -0.08 15.97
CA ALA A 108 -16.47 0.28 16.49
C ALA A 108 -17.61 -0.25 15.60
N GLY A 109 -17.38 -0.33 14.28
CA GLY A 109 -18.28 -0.92 13.28
C GLY A 109 -18.28 -2.47 13.26
N GLY A 110 -17.46 -3.13 14.10
CA GLY A 110 -17.41 -4.60 14.21
C GLY A 110 -16.32 -5.29 13.39
N VAL A 111 -15.46 -4.52 12.69
CA VAL A 111 -14.32 -5.08 11.97
C VAL A 111 -13.32 -5.69 12.96
N LYS A 112 -12.83 -6.89 12.64
CA LYS A 112 -11.90 -7.69 13.45
C LYS A 112 -10.51 -7.78 12.84
N GLU A 113 -10.41 -7.79 11.51
CA GLU A 113 -9.16 -7.87 10.77
C GLU A 113 -8.92 -6.60 9.98
N ILE A 114 -7.72 -6.04 10.12
CA ILE A 114 -7.23 -4.91 9.34
C ILE A 114 -6.11 -5.38 8.42
N ASN A 115 -6.27 -5.09 7.15
CA ASN A 115 -5.27 -5.34 6.11
C ASN A 115 -4.60 -4.02 5.74
N LEU A 116 -3.37 -3.78 6.22
CA LEU A 116 -2.61 -2.58 5.89
C LEU A 116 -2.02 -2.69 4.49
N ILE A 117 -2.28 -1.70 3.66
CA ILE A 117 -1.85 -1.66 2.25
C ILE A 117 -1.20 -0.33 1.88
N ALA A 118 -0.15 -0.43 1.08
CA ALA A 118 0.49 0.63 0.29
C ALA A 118 1.18 -0.02 -0.91
N GLN A 119 1.81 0.74 -1.79
CA GLN A 119 2.67 0.17 -2.85
C GLN A 119 3.98 -0.41 -2.29
N ASP A 120 4.45 0.15 -1.18
CA ASP A 120 5.52 -0.36 -0.34
C ASP A 120 5.18 -0.01 1.12
N THR A 121 4.65 -0.97 1.84
CA THR A 121 4.19 -0.77 3.23
C THR A 121 5.36 -0.55 4.19
N THR A 122 6.54 -1.11 3.91
CA THR A 122 7.73 -0.93 4.76
C THR A 122 8.31 0.48 4.70
N SER A 123 8.08 1.20 3.60
CA SER A 123 8.53 2.59 3.44
C SER A 123 7.59 3.63 4.07
N TYR A 124 6.47 3.20 4.68
CA TYR A 124 5.50 4.09 5.31
C TYR A 124 6.17 5.06 6.27
N GLY A 125 5.89 6.36 6.11
CA GLY A 125 6.37 7.44 6.97
C GLY A 125 7.72 8.02 6.61
N PHE A 126 8.46 7.47 5.62
CA PHE A 126 9.75 8.06 5.22
C PHE A 126 9.63 9.50 4.72
N ASP A 127 8.54 9.82 4.02
CA ASP A 127 8.21 11.18 3.56
C ASP A 127 7.86 12.12 4.72
N LEU A 128 7.37 11.61 5.84
CA LEU A 128 6.97 12.38 7.01
C LEU A 128 8.12 12.60 8.01
N ALA A 129 8.98 11.58 8.22
CA ALA A 129 9.94 11.56 9.31
C ALA A 129 11.37 11.17 8.90
N GLY A 130 11.64 10.91 7.61
CA GLY A 130 12.94 10.42 7.14
C GLY A 130 13.28 9.00 7.59
N LYS A 131 12.35 8.29 8.22
CA LYS A 131 12.45 6.90 8.67
C LYS A 131 11.12 6.18 8.52
N SER A 132 11.13 4.85 8.56
CA SER A 132 9.88 4.08 8.60
C SER A 132 9.13 4.35 9.91
N LEU A 133 7.85 4.73 9.81
CA LEU A 133 6.92 4.86 10.92
C LEU A 133 6.02 3.61 11.07
N LEU A 134 6.24 2.57 10.27
CA LEU A 134 5.42 1.35 10.36
C LEU A 134 5.47 0.69 11.75
N PRO A 135 6.63 0.57 12.43
CA PRO A 135 6.65 0.06 13.79
C PRO A 135 5.83 0.91 14.77
N ASP A 136 5.92 2.23 14.66
CA ASP A 136 5.17 3.15 15.52
C ASP A 136 3.66 3.01 15.29
N LEU A 137 3.23 2.93 14.02
CA LEU A 137 1.84 2.69 13.66
C LEU A 137 1.35 1.35 14.23
N LEU A 138 2.10 0.27 14.07
CA LEU A 138 1.71 -1.05 14.57
C LEU A 138 1.53 -1.04 16.10
N ARG A 139 2.41 -0.39 16.86
CA ARG A 139 2.27 -0.25 18.31
C ARG A 139 0.98 0.46 18.73
N GLU A 140 0.53 1.43 17.95
CA GLU A 140 -0.76 2.08 18.21
C GLU A 140 -1.95 1.20 17.82
N LEU A 141 -1.86 0.50 16.71
CA LEU A 141 -2.96 -0.35 16.22
C LEU A 141 -3.22 -1.57 17.12
N VAL A 142 -2.18 -2.20 17.68
CA VAL A 142 -2.35 -3.36 18.58
C VAL A 142 -3.08 -3.01 19.87
N LYS A 143 -3.06 -1.74 20.30
CA LYS A 143 -3.80 -1.25 21.47
C LYS A 143 -5.31 -1.14 21.24
N ILE A 144 -5.77 -1.14 19.99
CA ILE A 144 -7.17 -0.92 19.65
C ILE A 144 -7.99 -2.14 20.07
N LYS A 145 -8.98 -1.90 20.95
CA LYS A 145 -9.95 -2.93 21.34
C LYS A 145 -10.85 -3.25 20.16
N GLY A 146 -11.18 -4.53 20.00
CA GLY A 146 -12.05 -5.00 18.93
C GLY A 146 -11.30 -5.50 17.70
N ILE A 147 -10.09 -4.99 17.42
CA ILE A 147 -9.21 -5.56 16.39
C ILE A 147 -8.49 -6.78 16.97
N GLU A 148 -8.57 -7.89 16.24
CA GLU A 148 -7.97 -9.18 16.59
C GLU A 148 -6.78 -9.50 15.68
N TRP A 149 -6.82 -9.08 14.39
CA TRP A 149 -5.78 -9.35 13.41
C TRP A 149 -5.37 -8.11 12.64
N ILE A 150 -4.06 -7.92 12.49
CA ILE A 150 -3.41 -6.89 11.68
C ILE A 150 -2.51 -7.60 10.68
N ARG A 151 -2.84 -7.50 9.41
CA ARG A 151 -2.10 -8.13 8.31
C ARG A 151 -1.36 -7.10 7.50
N LEU A 152 -0.10 -7.39 7.15
CA LEU A 152 0.76 -6.55 6.35
C LEU A 152 0.88 -7.12 4.93
N PHE A 153 0.67 -6.27 3.93
CA PHE A 153 0.88 -6.62 2.53
C PHE A 153 1.95 -5.74 1.89
N TYR A 154 2.59 -6.22 0.82
CA TYR A 154 3.54 -5.49 -0.02
C TYR A 154 4.73 -4.93 0.76
N LEU A 155 5.42 -5.82 1.47
CA LEU A 155 6.65 -5.47 2.19
C LEU A 155 7.86 -5.51 1.25
N TYR A 156 8.78 -4.57 1.43
CA TYR A 156 10.00 -4.50 0.64
C TYR A 156 11.21 -4.84 1.54
N PRO A 157 12.10 -5.76 1.13
CA PRO A 157 13.18 -6.24 2.00
C PRO A 157 14.06 -5.14 2.56
N HIS A 158 14.45 -4.15 1.74
CA HIS A 158 15.38 -3.07 2.10
C HIS A 158 14.98 -2.28 3.35
N PHE A 159 13.71 -2.09 3.56
CA PHE A 159 13.19 -1.31 4.69
C PHE A 159 12.72 -2.20 5.85
N PHE A 160 13.00 -3.50 5.79
CA PHE A 160 12.59 -4.44 6.82
C PHE A 160 13.55 -4.37 8.02
N THR A 161 13.15 -3.68 9.07
CA THR A 161 13.98 -3.45 10.26
C THR A 161 13.90 -4.60 11.26
N ASP A 162 14.88 -4.65 12.18
CA ASP A 162 14.88 -5.59 13.31
C ASP A 162 13.66 -5.37 14.21
N GLU A 163 13.30 -4.11 14.42
CA GLU A 163 12.14 -3.69 15.19
C GLU A 163 10.83 -4.21 14.58
N LEU A 164 10.68 -4.11 13.25
CA LEU A 164 9.51 -4.66 12.55
C LEU A 164 9.43 -6.18 12.69
N THR A 165 10.58 -6.87 12.55
CA THR A 165 10.66 -8.32 12.76
C THR A 165 10.19 -8.70 14.15
N GLU A 166 10.68 -8.00 15.18
CA GLU A 166 10.30 -8.27 16.57
C GLU A 166 8.79 -8.08 16.81
N LEU A 167 8.21 -7.03 16.26
CA LEU A 167 6.76 -6.79 16.36
C LEU A 167 5.95 -7.92 15.72
N ILE A 168 6.30 -8.32 14.48
CA ILE A 168 5.61 -9.42 13.79
C ILE A 168 5.71 -10.73 14.56
N VAL A 169 6.84 -10.97 15.22
CA VAL A 169 7.08 -12.20 15.96
C VAL A 169 6.43 -12.21 17.35
N LYS A 170 6.43 -11.07 18.06
CA LYS A 170 6.03 -11.00 19.47
C LYS A 170 4.56 -10.62 19.69
N GLU A 171 3.98 -9.82 18.76
CA GLU A 171 2.63 -9.31 18.92
C GLU A 171 1.58 -10.30 18.39
N ASP A 172 0.71 -10.77 19.26
CA ASP A 172 -0.31 -11.78 18.91
C ASP A 172 -1.32 -11.28 17.88
N LYS A 173 -1.66 -10.00 17.91
CA LYS A 173 -2.58 -9.39 16.95
C LYS A 173 -1.98 -9.21 15.55
N ILE A 174 -0.65 -9.17 15.42
CA ILE A 174 -0.02 -9.10 14.11
C ILE A 174 0.03 -10.49 13.51
N CYS A 175 -0.59 -10.66 12.34
CA CYS A 175 -0.62 -11.94 11.66
C CYS A 175 0.82 -12.45 11.41
N PRO A 176 1.13 -13.72 11.72
CA PRO A 176 2.43 -14.32 11.40
C PRO A 176 2.54 -14.64 9.90
N TYR A 177 2.39 -13.59 9.10
CA TYR A 177 2.35 -13.64 7.65
C TYR A 177 3.13 -12.45 7.09
N VAL A 178 4.07 -12.73 6.21
CA VAL A 178 4.94 -11.73 5.58
C VAL A 178 4.82 -11.87 4.06
N ASP A 179 4.22 -10.87 3.42
CA ASP A 179 4.13 -10.76 1.97
C ASP A 179 5.31 -9.93 1.46
N LEU A 180 6.33 -10.63 0.92
CA LEU A 180 7.63 -10.09 0.58
C LEU A 180 7.98 -10.38 -0.88
N PRO A 181 7.50 -9.58 -1.86
CA PRO A 181 7.81 -9.77 -3.27
C PRO A 181 9.30 -9.58 -3.55
N LEU A 182 10.06 -10.67 -3.63
CA LEU A 182 11.50 -10.65 -3.89
C LEU A 182 11.82 -10.32 -5.35
N GLN A 183 10.94 -10.69 -6.26
CA GLN A 183 11.02 -10.55 -7.72
C GLN A 183 12.07 -11.47 -8.36
N HIS A 184 13.25 -11.56 -7.79
CA HIS A 184 14.32 -12.48 -8.19
C HIS A 184 15.32 -12.65 -7.03
N ILE A 185 16.24 -13.66 -7.13
CA ILE A 185 17.28 -13.88 -6.14
C ILE A 185 18.70 -13.74 -6.72
N SER A 186 18.89 -13.84 -8.05
CA SER A 186 20.19 -13.64 -8.67
C SER A 186 20.64 -12.20 -8.55
N GLN A 187 21.85 -11.99 -8.04
CA GLN A 187 22.45 -10.66 -7.86
C GLN A 187 22.50 -9.84 -9.15
N SER A 188 22.81 -10.47 -10.28
CA SER A 188 22.89 -9.79 -11.57
C SER A 188 21.52 -9.32 -12.06
N VAL A 189 20.47 -10.07 -11.78
CA VAL A 189 19.09 -9.71 -12.13
C VAL A 189 18.57 -8.63 -11.20
N LEU A 190 18.76 -8.75 -9.88
CA LEU A 190 18.40 -7.73 -8.89
C LEU A 190 19.00 -6.36 -9.25
N LYS A 191 20.29 -6.34 -9.65
CA LYS A 191 20.97 -5.13 -10.11
C LYS A 191 20.31 -4.54 -11.36
N ARG A 192 19.96 -5.36 -12.35
CA ARG A 192 19.26 -4.89 -13.56
C ARG A 192 17.84 -4.41 -13.27
N MET A 193 17.18 -5.01 -12.28
CA MET A 193 15.87 -4.58 -11.78
C MET A 193 15.94 -3.30 -10.93
N ASN A 194 17.14 -2.76 -10.70
CA ASN A 194 17.39 -1.64 -9.78
C ASN A 194 16.83 -1.89 -8.37
N ARG A 195 16.94 -3.15 -7.90
CA ARG A 195 16.59 -3.51 -6.52
C ARG A 195 17.71 -3.07 -5.59
N ARG A 196 17.37 -2.51 -4.44
CA ARG A 196 18.33 -2.01 -3.45
C ARG A 196 18.99 -3.12 -2.64
N ASP A 197 18.32 -4.27 -2.54
CA ASP A 197 18.80 -5.41 -1.76
C ASP A 197 19.73 -6.28 -2.57
N SER A 198 20.80 -6.76 -1.94
CA SER A 198 21.62 -7.83 -2.49
C SER A 198 21.00 -9.21 -2.21
N GLN A 199 21.49 -10.23 -2.93
CA GLN A 199 21.14 -11.62 -2.62
C GLN A 199 21.43 -11.98 -1.15
N ALA A 200 22.57 -11.51 -0.63
CA ALA A 200 22.97 -11.78 0.75
C ALA A 200 22.02 -11.13 1.77
N ASP A 201 21.57 -9.91 1.52
CA ASP A 201 20.61 -9.21 2.39
C ASP A 201 19.27 -9.93 2.43
N ILE A 202 18.78 -10.38 1.28
CA ILE A 202 17.53 -11.14 1.17
C ILE A 202 17.61 -12.45 1.95
N LEU A 203 18.70 -13.23 1.75
CA LEU A 203 18.89 -14.50 2.46
C LEU A 203 18.97 -14.28 3.96
N LYS A 204 19.77 -13.29 4.40
CA LYS A 204 19.87 -12.92 5.82
C LYS A 204 18.52 -12.54 6.43
N LEU A 205 17.67 -11.80 5.69
CA LEU A 205 16.33 -11.45 6.15
C LEU A 205 15.45 -12.70 6.29
N ILE A 206 15.47 -13.61 5.31
CA ILE A 206 14.70 -14.86 5.35
C ILE A 206 15.14 -15.71 6.53
N ASP A 207 16.45 -15.91 6.72
CA ASP A 207 16.99 -16.67 7.85
C ASP A 207 16.54 -16.06 9.18
N LYS A 208 16.58 -14.74 9.29
CA LYS A 208 16.12 -14.03 10.47
C LYS A 208 14.63 -14.24 10.73
N LEU A 209 13.78 -14.13 9.72
CA LEU A 209 12.33 -14.33 9.85
C LEU A 209 11.97 -15.77 10.20
N THR A 210 12.78 -16.75 9.77
CA THR A 210 12.53 -18.18 10.03
C THR A 210 13.16 -18.69 11.32
N ALA A 211 14.15 -17.99 11.88
CA ALA A 211 14.87 -18.40 13.10
C ALA A 211 14.02 -18.25 14.38
N HIS A 212 12.90 -17.52 14.34
CA HIS A 212 12.06 -17.31 15.50
C HIS A 212 11.12 -18.50 15.74
N GLY A 213 10.84 -18.79 17.01
CA GLY A 213 9.98 -19.92 17.43
C GLY A 213 8.52 -19.80 16.95
N ARG A 214 8.03 -18.62 16.62
CA ARG A 214 6.72 -18.42 16.00
C ARG A 214 6.81 -18.79 14.51
N LYS A 215 5.97 -19.74 14.08
CA LYS A 215 5.92 -20.16 12.68
C LYS A 215 5.37 -19.02 11.82
N LEU A 216 6.22 -18.39 11.00
CA LEU A 216 5.83 -17.38 10.03
C LEU A 216 5.51 -18.02 8.68
N THR A 217 4.47 -17.51 8.01
CA THR A 217 4.19 -17.81 6.61
C THR A 217 4.81 -16.74 5.73
N LEU A 218 5.75 -17.11 4.89
CA LEU A 218 6.35 -16.22 3.90
C LEU A 218 5.65 -16.43 2.55
N ARG A 219 5.13 -15.35 1.98
CA ARG A 219 4.65 -15.29 0.59
C ARG A 219 5.63 -14.46 -0.21
N SER A 220 5.93 -14.89 -1.43
CA SER A 220 6.76 -14.12 -2.35
C SER A 220 6.21 -14.15 -3.77
N THR A 221 6.67 -13.20 -4.58
CA THR A 221 6.43 -13.13 -6.02
C THR A 221 7.77 -13.12 -6.72
N PHE A 222 7.88 -13.88 -7.80
CA PHE A 222 9.04 -13.95 -8.68
C PHE A 222 8.63 -13.61 -10.10
N ILE A 223 9.52 -12.89 -10.81
CA ILE A 223 9.44 -12.65 -12.25
C ILE A 223 10.34 -13.68 -12.92
N VAL A 224 9.80 -14.45 -13.83
CA VAL A 224 10.47 -15.50 -14.60
C VAL A 224 10.46 -15.19 -16.09
#